data_53e11e9137de38819ca98ea2bb7e0322
#
_entry.id   53e11e9137de38819ca98ea2bb7e0322
#
_cell.length_a   1.000
_cell.length_b   1.000
_cell.length_c   1.000
_cell.angle_alpha   90.00
_cell.angle_beta   90.00
_cell.angle_gamma   90.00
#
_symmetry.space_group_name_H-M   'P 1'
#
loop_
_entity.id
_entity.type
_entity.pdbx_description
1 polymer ?
#
loop_
_entity_poly.entity_id
_entity_poly.type
_entity_poly.pdbx_seq_one_letter_code
_entity_poly.pdbx_strand_id
1 'polypeptide(L)'
;MIIQESNKSIRKEILHEGDIEYLQNYVTTNGNFPIFKQVLIETRTDCNNHCPFCPHAFNTKELGIMEWETYCHIINELCRIKYNGRIALMLSNEPLLENRLVEMIKYAKAQSPRFFLDITTNGRLLDVELVDKLFSVGMDNININDYRGDRDKYPNKLSDNLIGVYNAYNNMA
;
A
#
# COMPACT_ATOMS: atom_id res chain seq x y z
N MET A 1 7.69 -35.68 14.98
CA MET A 1 6.30 -35.87 14.52
C MET A 1 5.30 -34.95 15.24
N ILE A 2 5.59 -34.43 16.42
CA ILE A 2 4.71 -33.54 17.19
C ILE A 2 4.74 -32.06 16.72
N ILE A 3 5.83 -31.63 16.06
CA ILE A 3 5.99 -30.25 15.60
C ILE A 3 5.18 -29.95 14.31
N GLN A 4 4.84 -30.96 13.51
CA GLN A 4 4.08 -30.76 12.28
C GLN A 4 2.57 -30.57 12.50
N GLU A 5 2.00 -31.11 13.56
CA GLU A 5 0.56 -30.96 13.84
C GLU A 5 0.25 -29.62 14.56
N SER A 6 1.14 -29.14 15.42
CA SER A 6 0.96 -27.84 16.07
C SER A 6 1.05 -26.67 15.08
N ASN A 7 1.93 -26.76 14.09
CA ASN A 7 2.04 -25.75 13.04
C ASN A 7 0.84 -25.70 12.06
N LYS A 8 0.13 -26.82 11.91
CA LYS A 8 -1.10 -26.85 11.09
C LYS A 8 -2.29 -26.18 11.79
N SER A 9 -2.38 -26.33 13.13
CA SER A 9 -3.45 -25.71 13.94
C SER A 9 -3.29 -24.19 13.99
N ILE A 10 -2.10 -23.70 14.31
CA ILE A 10 -1.81 -22.25 14.43
C ILE A 10 -2.04 -21.53 13.09
N ARG A 11 -1.71 -22.17 11.97
CA ARG A 11 -1.91 -21.56 10.64
C ARG A 11 -3.38 -21.42 10.24
N LYS A 12 -4.26 -22.33 10.68
CA LYS A 12 -5.69 -22.25 10.39
C LYS A 12 -6.39 -21.10 11.14
N GLU A 13 -5.87 -20.71 12.30
CA GLU A 13 -6.45 -19.64 13.12
C GLU A 13 -6.03 -18.23 12.67
N ILE A 14 -4.90 -18.10 11.96
CA ILE A 14 -4.30 -16.81 11.60
C ILE A 14 -4.56 -16.44 10.12
N LEU A 15 -4.73 -17.43 9.24
CA LEU A 15 -4.89 -17.20 7.80
C LEU A 15 -6.36 -17.37 7.38
N HIS A 16 -6.89 -16.38 6.68
CA HIS A 16 -8.17 -16.52 5.98
C HIS A 16 -8.08 -17.57 4.87
N GLU A 17 -9.20 -18.17 4.49
CA GLU A 17 -9.23 -19.22 3.42
C GLU A 17 -8.57 -18.73 2.13
N GLY A 18 -8.82 -17.50 1.71
CA GLY A 18 -8.17 -16.88 0.54
C GLY A 18 -6.64 -16.75 0.66
N ASP A 19 -6.10 -16.64 1.88
CA ASP A 19 -4.65 -16.60 2.09
C ASP A 19 -4.03 -18.00 1.93
N ILE A 20 -4.76 -19.04 2.32
CA ILE A 20 -4.32 -20.43 2.16
C ILE A 20 -4.27 -20.79 0.67
N GLU A 21 -5.31 -20.42 -0.07
CA GLU A 21 -5.37 -20.64 -1.52
C GLU A 21 -4.24 -19.88 -2.25
N TYR A 22 -4.00 -18.61 -1.89
CA TYR A 22 -2.89 -17.83 -2.42
C TYR A 22 -1.55 -18.52 -2.17
N LEU A 23 -1.29 -18.99 -0.94
CA LEU A 23 -0.04 -19.65 -0.59
C LEU A 23 0.14 -20.99 -1.34
N GLN A 24 -0.92 -21.77 -1.47
CA GLN A 24 -0.91 -23.02 -2.23
C GLN A 24 -0.59 -22.78 -3.70
N ASN A 25 -1.29 -21.83 -4.33
CA ASN A 25 -1.06 -21.46 -5.72
C ASN A 25 0.37 -20.91 -5.94
N TYR A 26 0.86 -20.11 -4.99
CA TYR A 26 2.22 -19.58 -5.07
C TYR A 26 3.27 -20.68 -5.02
N VAL A 27 3.16 -21.62 -4.09
CA VAL A 27 4.09 -22.76 -3.94
C VAL A 27 4.03 -23.64 -5.19
N THR A 28 2.83 -23.91 -5.72
CA THR A 28 2.65 -24.72 -6.93
C THR A 28 3.32 -24.06 -8.15
N THR A 29 3.22 -22.74 -8.27
CA THR A 29 3.73 -22.00 -9.42
C THR A 29 5.24 -21.74 -9.34
N ASN A 30 5.77 -21.46 -8.15
CA ASN A 30 7.15 -20.97 -7.96
C ASN A 30 8.07 -21.98 -7.26
N GLY A 31 7.54 -23.07 -6.74
CA GLY A 31 8.31 -24.12 -6.04
C GLY A 31 8.81 -23.75 -4.65
N ASN A 32 8.64 -22.49 -4.21
CA ASN A 32 9.07 -21.98 -2.92
C ASN A 32 7.93 -21.28 -2.19
N PHE A 33 7.96 -21.36 -0.87
CA PHE A 33 7.02 -20.62 -0.02
C PHE A 33 7.32 -19.12 -0.12
N PRO A 34 6.31 -18.24 -0.32
CA PRO A 34 6.55 -16.80 -0.22
C PRO A 34 6.92 -16.48 1.22
N ILE A 35 7.98 -15.67 1.42
CA ILE A 35 8.42 -15.28 2.76
C ILE A 35 7.30 -14.43 3.42
N PHE A 36 6.65 -13.57 2.64
CA PHE A 36 5.50 -12.76 3.06
C PHE A 36 4.62 -12.40 1.85
N LYS A 37 3.33 -12.21 2.13
CA LYS A 37 2.32 -11.85 1.12
C LYS A 37 2.40 -10.38 0.73
N GLN A 38 2.75 -9.52 1.69
CA GLN A 38 2.75 -8.08 1.56
C GLN A 38 3.90 -7.45 2.34
N VAL A 39 4.47 -6.40 1.78
CA VAL A 39 5.44 -5.50 2.43
C VAL A 39 4.81 -4.12 2.54
N LEU A 40 4.83 -3.54 3.73
CA LEU A 40 4.43 -2.16 3.98
C LEU A 40 5.70 -1.34 4.18
N ILE A 41 5.85 -0.25 3.42
CA ILE A 41 6.99 0.67 3.52
C ILE A 41 6.46 2.05 3.89
N GLU A 42 6.66 2.43 5.14
CA GLU A 42 6.33 3.77 5.61
C GLU A 42 7.48 4.72 5.27
N THR A 43 7.31 5.51 4.21
CA THR A 43 8.37 6.40 3.70
C THR A 43 8.49 7.71 4.48
N ARG A 44 7.46 8.04 5.26
CA ARG A 44 7.40 9.20 6.16
C ARG A 44 6.39 8.93 7.27
N THR A 45 6.47 9.66 8.37
CA THR A 45 5.66 9.38 9.57
C THR A 45 4.46 10.31 9.75
N ASP A 46 4.25 11.28 8.88
CA ASP A 46 3.19 12.28 9.02
C ASP A 46 1.95 11.96 8.19
N CYS A 47 0.86 12.58 8.58
CA CYS A 47 -0.42 12.53 7.90
C CYS A 47 -1.11 13.89 8.03
N ASN A 48 -1.78 14.34 6.97
CA ASN A 48 -2.57 15.58 6.96
C ASN A 48 -4.02 15.37 7.48
N ASN A 49 -4.29 14.21 8.11
CA ASN A 49 -5.57 13.89 8.73
C ASN A 49 -5.39 13.43 10.18
N HIS A 50 -6.42 13.62 11.03
CA HIS A 50 -6.43 13.24 12.44
C HIS A 50 -7.65 12.35 12.72
N CYS A 51 -7.67 11.17 12.09
CA CYS A 51 -8.75 10.21 12.28
C CYS A 51 -8.74 9.64 13.70
N PRO A 52 -9.82 9.73 14.48
CA PRO A 52 -9.81 9.34 15.90
C PRO A 52 -9.59 7.86 16.16
N PHE A 53 -9.76 7.02 15.15
CA PHE A 53 -9.51 5.58 15.19
C PHE A 53 -8.10 5.18 14.71
N CYS A 54 -7.33 6.13 14.17
CA CYS A 54 -6.02 5.86 13.62
C CYS A 54 -4.93 5.99 14.70
N PRO A 55 -4.01 5.01 14.82
CA PRO A 55 -2.88 5.13 15.74
C PRO A 55 -2.04 6.40 15.55
N HIS A 56 -2.02 6.95 14.33
CA HIS A 56 -1.33 8.21 14.04
C HIS A 56 -1.88 9.40 14.86
N ALA A 57 -3.18 9.43 15.15
CA ALA A 57 -3.79 10.50 15.96
C ALA A 57 -3.23 10.57 17.39
N PHE A 58 -2.70 9.46 17.89
CA PHE A 58 -2.11 9.33 19.24
C PHE A 58 -0.58 9.31 19.20
N ASN A 59 0.00 9.44 18.00
CA ASN A 59 1.44 9.33 17.82
C ASN A 59 2.09 10.70 17.97
N THR A 60 2.98 10.80 18.95
CA THR A 60 3.80 12.00 19.22
C THR A 60 5.17 11.94 18.54
N LYS A 61 5.36 11.04 17.58
CA LYS A 61 6.64 10.89 16.89
C LYS A 61 6.98 12.17 16.12
N GLU A 62 8.24 12.54 16.16
CA GLU A 62 8.77 13.55 15.26
C GLU A 62 8.63 13.13 13.81
N LEU A 63 8.61 14.12 12.92
CA LEU A 63 8.59 13.85 11.48
C LEU A 63 9.84 13.06 11.08
N GLY A 64 9.64 11.84 10.63
CA GLY A 64 10.66 11.01 10.02
C GLY A 64 10.41 10.90 8.53
N ILE A 65 11.46 11.05 7.73
CA ILE A 65 11.44 10.83 6.28
C ILE A 65 12.52 9.80 5.98
N MET A 66 12.13 8.73 5.28
CA MET A 66 13.06 7.67 4.89
C MET A 66 14.08 8.21 3.88
N GLU A 67 15.35 7.93 4.11
CA GLU A 67 16.39 8.26 3.13
C GLU A 67 16.18 7.49 1.83
N TRP A 68 16.51 8.11 0.71
CA TRP A 68 16.35 7.52 -0.62
C TRP A 68 17.14 6.21 -0.75
N GLU A 69 18.34 6.19 -0.25
CA GLU A 69 19.24 5.03 -0.26
C GLU A 69 18.64 3.86 0.53
N THR A 70 17.96 4.13 1.65
CA THR A 70 17.25 3.11 2.43
C THR A 70 16.11 2.50 1.63
N TYR A 71 15.30 3.33 0.98
CA TYR A 71 14.25 2.86 0.09
C TYR A 71 14.80 1.98 -1.03
N CYS A 72 15.82 2.47 -1.74
CA CYS A 72 16.47 1.72 -2.80
C CYS A 72 17.03 0.38 -2.30
N HIS A 73 17.64 0.36 -1.13
CA HIS A 73 18.15 -0.86 -0.52
C HIS A 73 17.04 -1.87 -0.28
N ILE A 74 15.92 -1.45 0.32
CA ILE A 74 14.75 -2.33 0.55
C ILE A 74 14.25 -2.93 -0.77
N ILE A 75 14.02 -2.10 -1.79
CA ILE A 75 13.54 -2.55 -3.10
C ILE A 75 14.50 -3.54 -3.76
N ASN A 76 15.82 -3.27 -3.70
CA ASN A 76 16.83 -4.14 -4.26
C ASN A 76 16.89 -5.50 -3.54
N GLU A 77 16.75 -5.51 -2.21
CA GLU A 77 16.71 -6.76 -1.45
C GLU A 77 15.46 -7.59 -1.78
N LEU A 78 14.30 -6.93 -1.94
CA LEU A 78 13.08 -7.60 -2.39
C LEU A 78 13.26 -8.21 -3.79
N CYS A 79 13.94 -7.49 -4.69
CA CYS A 79 14.28 -8.01 -6.02
C CYS A 79 15.25 -9.20 -5.92
N ARG A 80 16.27 -9.11 -5.08
CA ARG A 80 17.28 -10.17 -4.86
C ARG A 80 16.65 -11.49 -4.39
N ILE A 81 15.68 -11.41 -3.50
CA ILE A 81 14.92 -12.60 -3.02
C ILE A 81 13.80 -13.02 -3.98
N LYS A 82 13.72 -12.39 -5.16
CA LYS A 82 12.69 -12.66 -6.19
C LYS A 82 11.26 -12.48 -5.66
N TYR A 83 11.08 -11.52 -4.75
CA TYR A 83 9.75 -11.18 -4.27
C TYR A 83 8.87 -10.70 -5.44
N ASN A 84 7.64 -11.16 -5.50
CA ASN A 84 6.66 -10.81 -6.55
C ASN A 84 5.29 -10.50 -5.97
N GLY A 85 5.26 -10.16 -4.67
CA GLY A 85 4.04 -9.82 -3.95
C GLY A 85 3.73 -8.32 -3.98
N ARG A 86 2.81 -7.95 -3.11
CA ARG A 86 2.33 -6.58 -2.94
C ARG A 86 3.31 -5.76 -2.10
N ILE A 87 3.65 -4.58 -2.60
CA ILE A 87 4.40 -3.55 -1.87
C ILE A 87 3.49 -2.33 -1.71
N ALA A 88 3.07 -2.04 -0.49
CA ALA A 88 2.26 -0.88 -0.17
C ALA A 88 3.15 0.22 0.42
N LEU A 89 3.21 1.38 -0.26
CA LEU A 89 4.02 2.54 0.17
C LEU A 89 3.27 3.37 1.21
N MET A 90 2.83 2.71 2.27
CA MET A 90 2.06 3.34 3.36
C MET A 90 2.03 2.43 4.60
N LEU A 91 1.75 3.01 5.76
CA LEU A 91 1.40 2.32 7.01
C LEU A 91 0.47 3.22 7.84
N SER A 92 1.02 4.09 8.70
CA SER A 92 0.27 5.05 9.51
C SER A 92 0.36 6.49 8.98
N ASN A 93 0.96 6.69 7.82
CA ASN A 93 1.18 7.97 7.16
C ASN A 93 0.13 8.27 6.09
N GLU A 94 0.22 9.47 5.52
CA GLU A 94 -0.43 9.80 4.24
C GLU A 94 0.61 9.73 3.10
N PRO A 95 0.50 8.73 2.20
CA PRO A 95 1.51 8.51 1.16
C PRO A 95 1.64 9.68 0.16
N LEU A 96 0.56 10.43 -0.09
CA LEU A 96 0.60 11.57 -1.02
C LEU A 96 1.34 12.80 -0.48
N LEU A 97 1.76 12.79 0.79
CA LEU A 97 2.70 13.78 1.32
C LEU A 97 4.16 13.49 0.91
N GLU A 98 4.43 12.30 0.39
CA GLU A 98 5.76 11.93 -0.10
C GLU A 98 6.00 12.52 -1.50
N ASN A 99 6.78 13.57 -1.58
CA ASN A 99 7.06 14.28 -2.84
C ASN A 99 7.80 13.41 -3.87
N ARG A 100 8.50 12.36 -3.42
CA ARG A 100 9.26 11.42 -4.26
C ARG A 100 8.43 10.18 -4.64
N LEU A 101 7.13 10.14 -4.33
CA LEU A 101 6.30 8.95 -4.55
C LEU A 101 6.36 8.45 -5.98
N VAL A 102 6.31 9.36 -6.97
CA VAL A 102 6.38 9.02 -8.40
C VAL A 102 7.73 8.37 -8.74
N GLU A 103 8.83 8.95 -8.26
CA GLU A 103 10.19 8.42 -8.45
C GLU A 103 10.36 7.07 -7.74
N MET A 104 9.78 6.90 -6.56
CA MET A 104 9.79 5.64 -5.82
C MET A 104 9.10 4.52 -6.59
N ILE A 105 7.91 4.78 -7.13
CA ILE A 105 7.18 3.81 -7.95
C ILE A 105 7.98 3.45 -9.19
N LYS A 106 8.45 4.46 -9.92
CA LYS A 106 9.27 4.29 -11.12
C LYS A 106 10.53 3.44 -10.84
N TYR A 107 11.23 3.73 -9.73
CA TYR A 107 12.39 2.96 -9.32
C TYR A 107 12.03 1.50 -9.03
N ALA A 108 11.01 1.24 -8.23
CA ALA A 108 10.60 -0.11 -7.88
C ALA A 108 10.21 -0.93 -9.14
N LYS A 109 9.45 -0.35 -10.05
CA LYS A 109 9.07 -1.02 -11.31
C LYS A 109 10.26 -1.27 -12.24
N ALA A 110 11.26 -0.41 -12.24
CA ALA A 110 12.50 -0.62 -12.98
C ALA A 110 13.31 -1.81 -12.44
N GLN A 111 13.29 -2.05 -11.11
CA GLN A 111 13.95 -3.21 -10.49
C GLN A 111 13.17 -4.51 -10.77
N SER A 112 11.84 -4.46 -10.68
CA SER A 112 11.00 -5.62 -11.01
C SER A 112 9.60 -5.17 -11.47
N PRO A 113 9.24 -5.41 -12.73
CA PRO A 113 7.88 -5.13 -13.22
C PRO A 113 6.81 -6.01 -12.56
N ARG A 114 7.21 -7.08 -11.85
CA ARG A 114 6.33 -8.02 -11.15
C ARG A 114 5.89 -7.53 -9.77
N PHE A 115 6.50 -6.50 -9.21
CA PHE A 115 6.01 -5.91 -7.97
C PHE A 115 4.62 -5.33 -8.18
N PHE A 116 3.68 -5.70 -7.31
CA PHE A 116 2.38 -5.05 -7.25
C PHE A 116 2.47 -3.87 -6.29
N LEU A 117 2.46 -2.66 -6.85
CA LEU A 117 2.62 -1.41 -6.08
C LEU A 117 1.27 -0.78 -5.82
N ASP A 118 1.00 -0.49 -4.56
CA ASP A 118 -0.22 0.20 -4.20
C ASP A 118 -0.04 1.20 -3.04
N ILE A 119 -1.02 2.07 -2.91
CA ILE A 119 -1.18 2.97 -1.77
C ILE A 119 -2.62 2.95 -1.27
N THR A 120 -2.78 3.30 -0.01
CA THR A 120 -4.07 3.71 0.55
C THR A 120 -3.93 5.14 1.04
N THR A 121 -4.78 6.03 0.55
CA THR A 121 -4.73 7.47 0.82
C THR A 121 -6.06 7.98 1.34
N ASN A 122 -6.03 9.07 2.08
CA ASN A 122 -7.23 9.83 2.44
C ASN A 122 -7.79 10.68 1.27
N GLY A 123 -7.11 10.72 0.15
CA GLY A 123 -7.52 11.36 -1.10
C GLY A 123 -7.49 12.88 -1.12
N ARG A 124 -7.08 13.56 -0.04
CA ARG A 124 -7.12 15.03 0.04
C ARG A 124 -6.20 15.74 -0.95
N LEU A 125 -5.11 15.09 -1.32
CA LEU A 125 -4.10 15.61 -2.25
C LEU A 125 -4.21 14.96 -3.64
N LEU A 126 -5.21 14.09 -3.83
CA LEU A 126 -5.38 13.39 -5.09
C LEU A 126 -6.16 14.27 -6.08
N ASP A 127 -5.63 14.39 -7.27
CA ASP A 127 -6.29 14.97 -8.44
C ASP A 127 -6.07 14.09 -9.68
N VAL A 128 -6.70 14.43 -10.80
CA VAL A 128 -6.62 13.63 -12.03
C VAL A 128 -5.20 13.56 -12.57
N GLU A 129 -4.47 14.67 -12.55
CA GLU A 129 -3.10 14.74 -13.06
C GLU A 129 -2.17 13.83 -12.25
N LEU A 130 -2.28 13.85 -10.92
CA LEU A 130 -1.46 12.99 -10.06
C LEU A 130 -1.82 11.51 -10.25
N VAL A 131 -3.10 11.18 -10.38
CA VAL A 131 -3.54 9.80 -10.66
C VAL A 131 -2.95 9.30 -11.98
N ASP A 132 -3.09 10.08 -13.06
CA ASP A 132 -2.51 9.72 -14.36
C ASP A 132 -0.99 9.53 -14.27
N LYS A 133 -0.31 10.43 -13.57
CA LYS A 133 1.13 10.36 -13.37
C LYS A 133 1.55 9.11 -12.60
N LEU A 134 0.85 8.76 -11.52
CA LEU A 134 1.14 7.57 -10.73
C LEU A 134 0.96 6.29 -11.56
N PHE A 135 -0.13 6.15 -12.29
CA PHE A 135 -0.37 4.98 -13.15
C PHE A 135 0.60 4.93 -14.32
N SER A 136 0.98 6.07 -14.92
CA SER A 136 1.93 6.12 -16.04
C SER A 136 3.32 5.60 -15.68
N VAL A 137 3.72 5.69 -14.40
CA VAL A 137 5.01 5.17 -13.91
C VAL A 137 4.92 3.76 -13.31
N GLY A 138 3.71 3.15 -13.31
CA GLY A 138 3.52 1.76 -12.95
C GLY A 138 2.87 1.51 -11.59
N MET A 139 2.13 2.48 -11.02
CA MET A 139 1.23 2.19 -9.90
C MET A 139 0.19 1.17 -10.35
N ASP A 140 -0.06 0.14 -9.56
CA ASP A 140 -1.05 -0.89 -9.89
C ASP A 140 -2.41 -0.60 -9.25
N ASN A 141 -2.44 0.06 -8.08
CA ASN A 141 -3.67 0.32 -7.37
C ASN A 141 -3.58 1.53 -6.43
N ILE A 142 -4.66 2.29 -6.35
CA ILE A 142 -4.86 3.38 -5.39
C ILE A 142 -6.17 3.14 -4.66
N ASN A 143 -6.09 2.84 -3.36
CA ASN A 143 -7.26 2.75 -2.49
C ASN A 143 -7.52 4.13 -1.87
N ILE A 144 -8.72 4.65 -2.05
CA ILE A 144 -9.11 5.92 -1.47
C ILE A 144 -10.05 5.65 -0.29
N ASN A 145 -9.60 5.99 0.91
CA ASN A 145 -10.41 5.91 2.12
C ASN A 145 -10.94 7.29 2.48
N ASP A 146 -12.21 7.53 2.18
CA ASP A 146 -12.88 8.73 2.63
C ASP A 146 -13.31 8.58 4.10
N TYR A 147 -12.40 8.94 5.01
CA TYR A 147 -12.64 8.89 6.47
C TYR A 147 -13.53 10.05 7.00
N ARG A 148 -14.11 10.85 6.13
CA ARG A 148 -15.07 11.91 6.52
C ARG A 148 -16.43 11.34 6.93
N GLY A 149 -16.51 10.04 7.14
CA GLY A 149 -17.72 9.26 7.41
C GLY A 149 -18.32 9.39 8.81
N ASP A 150 -17.98 10.39 9.61
CA ASP A 150 -18.87 10.87 10.65
C ASP A 150 -19.96 11.72 9.96
N ARG A 151 -20.99 11.03 9.49
CA ARG A 151 -22.07 11.58 8.65
C ARG A 151 -22.75 12.81 9.26
N ASP A 152 -22.67 12.96 10.58
CA ASP A 152 -23.25 14.07 11.32
C ASP A 152 -22.31 15.28 11.43
N LYS A 153 -21.00 15.06 11.36
CA LYS A 153 -19.96 16.09 11.49
C LYS A 153 -19.40 16.60 10.16
N TYR A 154 -19.41 15.73 9.14
CA TYR A 154 -18.87 16.05 7.82
C TYR A 154 -19.90 15.69 6.77
N PRO A 155 -20.65 16.68 6.24
CA PRO A 155 -21.61 16.42 5.15
C PRO A 155 -20.88 15.77 3.97
N ASN A 156 -21.53 14.77 3.38
CA ASN A 156 -21.09 13.89 2.29
C ASN A 156 -20.63 14.63 1.02
N LYS A 157 -19.65 15.52 1.12
CA LYS A 157 -18.97 16.03 -0.07
C LYS A 157 -17.63 15.33 -0.19
N LEU A 158 -17.54 14.41 -1.15
CA LEU A 158 -16.28 14.14 -1.81
C LEU A 158 -15.63 15.50 -2.09
N SER A 159 -14.35 15.68 -1.79
CA SER A 159 -13.66 16.90 -2.20
C SER A 159 -13.87 17.09 -3.70
N ASP A 160 -13.92 18.31 -4.16
CA ASP A 160 -14.08 18.60 -5.59
C ASP A 160 -13.03 17.88 -6.44
N ASN A 161 -11.82 17.69 -5.89
CA ASN A 161 -10.77 16.90 -6.49
C ASN A 161 -11.16 15.42 -6.66
N LEU A 162 -11.72 14.78 -5.62
CA LEU A 162 -12.15 13.36 -5.71
C LEU A 162 -13.35 13.19 -6.64
N ILE A 163 -14.26 14.16 -6.70
CA ILE A 163 -15.33 14.18 -7.69
C ILE A 163 -14.74 14.28 -9.10
N GLY A 164 -13.73 15.12 -9.30
CA GLY A 164 -13.00 15.24 -10.55
C GLY A 164 -12.37 13.91 -10.98
N VAL A 165 -11.65 13.26 -10.09
CA VAL A 165 -11.04 11.93 -10.32
C VAL A 165 -12.10 10.90 -10.65
N TYR A 166 -13.16 10.80 -9.85
CA TYR A 166 -14.25 9.86 -10.06
C TYR A 166 -14.91 10.05 -11.43
N ASN A 167 -15.23 11.29 -11.81
CA ASN A 167 -15.84 11.60 -13.10
C ASN A 167 -14.90 11.32 -14.28
N ALA A 168 -13.61 11.63 -14.15
CA ALA A 168 -12.63 11.36 -15.19
C ALA A 168 -12.55 9.86 -15.51
N TYR A 169 -12.49 9.00 -14.48
CA TYR A 169 -12.32 7.56 -14.69
C TYR A 169 -13.63 6.81 -15.01
N ASN A 170 -14.80 7.26 -14.51
CA ASN A 170 -16.07 6.63 -14.89
C ASN A 170 -16.56 7.02 -16.30
N ASN A 171 -16.11 8.12 -16.86
CA ASN A 171 -16.44 8.52 -18.23
C ASN A 171 -15.52 7.85 -19.28
N MET A 172 -14.50 7.08 -18.84
CA MET A 172 -13.57 6.33 -19.71
C MET A 172 -13.99 4.85 -19.88
N ALA A 173 -14.99 4.38 -19.13
CA ALA A 173 -15.57 3.03 -19.21
C ALA A 173 -16.83 3.02 -20.07
#